data_4ec2c50f35ec7f0e9e7b29f5be7a5dca
#
_entry.id   4ec2c50f35ec7f0e9e7b29f5be7a5dca
#
_cell.length_a   1.000
_cell.length_b   1.000
_cell.length_c   1.000
_cell.angle_alpha   90.00
_cell.angle_beta   90.00
_cell.angle_gamma   90.00
#
_symmetry.space_group_name_H-M   'P 1'
#
loop_
_entity.id
_entity.type
_entity.pdbx_description
1 polymer ?
#
loop_
_entity_poly.entity_id
_entity_poly.type
_entity_poly.pdbx_seq_one_letter_code
_entity_poly.pdbx_strand_id
1 'polypeptide(L)'
;MDTIKNILSIASKIYTLVENVKANKKRCHRVAQRVKALGELVGSIKEGKEMVLEKALKELAITLESAQELIEKYTLANWMECILKYRSHGDEFNSVNERLDDAFQVLSGALQVEQGNMVCQIFDMAQDKVDGWTDDAELKKLILDHMKEQKEKTDAMLINVIKFMEMLNKPSPSDEDIRLIKPEELEYPKEKIAKTSNSEIYKGQYRGFTVAIKRYSNPVNTSPSVVEDVFKKEVETMKRFESPNILRMFGICKQAEDGSNPQYLIITEYCEKGSLRQVLDSKCELSWTRKARMCLDAAQGLYRLHQTEEKSKVHGCIKSSRFLVDESYRVKLAGFELAKTESSLRKMTKGRDKRSLCYSSPQMLSNLNHTYSKECEIYSFGIVLWEVVTRERPFEGCSNEEISQKVCNEKYQEPLPDDCPESLGCLINACRTYDSFQRPSAGVLVDKLRSVVAQMEEE
;
A
#
# COMPACT_ATOMS: atom_id res chain seq x y z
N MET A 1 -29.87 11.20 -6.31
CA MET A 1 -30.35 10.69 -7.63
C MET A 1 -29.25 10.70 -8.69
N ASP A 2 -28.47 11.76 -8.85
CA ASP A 2 -27.43 11.80 -9.89
C ASP A 2 -26.29 10.78 -9.70
N THR A 3 -25.85 10.55 -8.47
CA THR A 3 -24.82 9.55 -8.15
C THR A 3 -25.26 8.13 -8.49
N ILE A 4 -26.51 7.76 -8.17
CA ILE A 4 -27.07 6.43 -8.50
C ILE A 4 -27.14 6.23 -10.03
N LYS A 5 -27.61 7.23 -10.76
CA LYS A 5 -27.65 7.17 -12.24
C LYS A 5 -26.25 7.03 -12.83
N ASN A 6 -25.26 7.75 -12.29
CA ASN A 6 -23.87 7.63 -12.71
C ASN A 6 -23.34 6.21 -12.48
N ILE A 7 -23.53 5.64 -11.29
CA ILE A 7 -23.13 4.27 -10.94
C ILE A 7 -23.72 3.27 -11.93
N LEU A 8 -25.02 3.34 -12.18
CA LEU A 8 -25.69 2.41 -13.12
C LEU A 8 -25.20 2.56 -14.55
N SER A 9 -24.89 3.81 -14.97
CA SER A 9 -24.31 4.07 -16.29
C SER A 9 -22.92 3.46 -16.45
N ILE A 10 -22.03 3.63 -15.45
CA ILE A 10 -20.67 3.03 -15.46
C ILE A 10 -20.78 1.51 -15.43
N ALA A 11 -21.63 0.95 -14.59
CA ALA A 11 -21.85 -0.49 -14.52
C ALA A 11 -22.26 -1.08 -15.87
N SER A 12 -23.16 -0.43 -16.59
CA SER A 12 -23.59 -0.84 -17.94
C SER A 12 -22.43 -0.82 -18.95
N LYS A 13 -21.57 0.22 -18.89
CA LYS A 13 -20.38 0.31 -19.76
C LYS A 13 -19.40 -0.83 -19.49
N ILE A 14 -19.10 -1.13 -18.23
CA ILE A 14 -18.23 -2.24 -17.81
C ILE A 14 -18.73 -3.56 -18.41
N TYR A 15 -20.02 -3.78 -18.39
CA TYR A 15 -20.64 -4.97 -18.96
C TYR A 15 -20.37 -5.13 -20.46
N THR A 16 -20.48 -4.04 -21.19
CA THR A 16 -20.21 -4.04 -22.64
C THR A 16 -18.72 -4.21 -22.94
N LEU A 17 -17.86 -3.64 -22.14
CA LEU A 17 -16.40 -3.72 -22.31
C LEU A 17 -15.87 -5.13 -22.10
N VAL A 18 -16.38 -5.86 -21.11
CA VAL A 18 -15.90 -7.21 -20.76
C VAL A 18 -16.05 -8.22 -21.90
N GLU A 19 -17.06 -8.07 -22.76
CA GLU A 19 -17.25 -8.94 -23.92
C GLU A 19 -16.11 -8.84 -24.95
N ASN A 20 -15.38 -7.69 -24.96
CA ASN A 20 -14.32 -7.40 -25.93
C ASN A 20 -12.90 -7.57 -25.36
N VAL A 21 -12.76 -8.11 -24.15
CA VAL A 21 -11.47 -8.27 -23.46
C VAL A 21 -10.60 -9.31 -24.16
N LYS A 22 -9.33 -8.97 -24.42
CA LYS A 22 -8.36 -9.82 -25.12
C LYS A 22 -7.50 -10.66 -24.17
N ALA A 23 -7.23 -10.15 -22.95
CA ALA A 23 -6.44 -10.82 -21.92
C ALA A 23 -7.04 -10.60 -20.55
N ASN A 24 -6.63 -11.40 -19.53
CA ASN A 24 -7.20 -11.37 -18.18
C ASN A 24 -8.74 -11.53 -18.18
N LYS A 25 -9.24 -12.40 -19.00
CA LYS A 25 -10.68 -12.57 -19.25
C LYS A 25 -11.44 -12.95 -17.99
N LYS A 26 -10.92 -13.89 -17.20
CA LYS A 26 -11.59 -14.36 -15.98
C LYS A 26 -11.62 -13.27 -14.91
N ARG A 27 -10.52 -12.58 -14.71
CA ARG A 27 -10.44 -11.43 -13.79
C ARG A 27 -11.42 -10.33 -14.20
N CYS A 28 -11.46 -9.94 -15.48
CA CYS A 28 -12.39 -8.95 -15.99
C CYS A 28 -13.85 -9.36 -15.82
N HIS A 29 -14.19 -10.63 -16.12
CA HIS A 29 -15.54 -11.15 -15.93
C HIS A 29 -15.93 -11.16 -14.44
N ARG A 30 -15.00 -11.48 -13.56
CA ARG A 30 -15.23 -11.48 -12.12
C ARG A 30 -15.56 -10.07 -11.61
N VAL A 31 -14.78 -9.08 -12.02
CA VAL A 31 -15.06 -7.66 -11.72
C VAL A 31 -16.44 -7.27 -12.23
N ALA A 32 -16.80 -7.62 -13.47
CA ALA A 32 -18.10 -7.31 -14.03
C ALA A 32 -19.26 -7.98 -13.26
N GLN A 33 -19.11 -9.22 -12.79
CA GLN A 33 -20.11 -9.90 -11.96
C GLN A 33 -20.34 -9.16 -10.63
N ARG A 34 -19.27 -8.72 -9.95
CA ARG A 34 -19.35 -7.91 -8.72
C ARG A 34 -20.02 -6.57 -8.98
N VAL A 35 -19.64 -5.89 -10.06
CA VAL A 35 -20.26 -4.64 -10.49
C VAL A 35 -21.77 -4.80 -10.74
N LYS A 36 -22.18 -5.93 -11.31
CA LYS A 36 -23.59 -6.26 -11.51
C LYS A 36 -24.34 -6.39 -10.19
N ALA A 37 -23.81 -7.21 -9.27
CA ALA A 37 -24.42 -7.40 -7.96
C ALA A 37 -24.56 -6.08 -7.21
N LEU A 38 -23.54 -5.22 -7.26
CA LEU A 38 -23.59 -3.88 -6.68
C LEU A 38 -24.59 -2.97 -7.38
N GLY A 39 -24.69 -3.01 -8.71
CA GLY A 39 -25.67 -2.26 -9.48
C GLY A 39 -27.12 -2.63 -9.11
N GLU A 40 -27.40 -3.93 -8.90
CA GLU A 40 -28.70 -4.40 -8.43
C GLU A 40 -29.02 -3.90 -7.02
N LEU A 41 -28.05 -3.90 -6.09
CA LEU A 41 -28.21 -3.34 -4.75
C LEU A 41 -28.49 -1.83 -4.81
N VAL A 42 -27.72 -1.08 -5.58
CA VAL A 42 -27.90 0.37 -5.74
C VAL A 42 -29.25 0.71 -6.36
N GLY A 43 -29.70 -0.08 -7.34
CA GLY A 43 -31.02 0.06 -7.96
C GLY A 43 -32.18 -0.20 -7.00
N SER A 44 -31.96 -0.94 -5.91
CA SER A 44 -32.99 -1.22 -4.89
C SER A 44 -33.12 -0.13 -3.81
N ILE A 45 -32.27 0.91 -3.83
CA ILE A 45 -32.30 2.00 -2.84
C ILE A 45 -33.55 2.83 -3.04
N LYS A 46 -34.41 2.85 -2.00
CA LYS A 46 -35.65 3.66 -1.99
C LYS A 46 -35.32 5.14 -1.75
N GLU A 47 -36.17 6.01 -2.29
CA GLU A 47 -36.12 7.46 -2.05
C GLU A 47 -36.10 7.77 -0.55
N GLY A 48 -35.19 8.65 -0.14
CA GLY A 48 -34.96 9.07 1.26
C GLY A 48 -33.82 8.38 1.99
N LYS A 49 -33.31 7.22 1.55
CA LYS A 49 -32.13 6.57 2.13
C LYS A 49 -30.79 7.02 1.48
N GLU A 50 -30.86 7.76 0.39
CA GLU A 50 -29.69 8.23 -0.37
C GLU A 50 -28.74 9.08 0.48
N MET A 51 -29.27 9.94 1.35
CA MET A 51 -28.46 10.83 2.21
C MET A 51 -27.60 10.07 3.22
N VAL A 52 -28.11 8.94 3.74
CA VAL A 52 -27.37 8.10 4.70
C VAL A 52 -26.25 7.32 4.02
N LEU A 53 -26.44 7.01 2.74
CA LEU A 53 -25.52 6.21 1.93
C LEU A 53 -24.63 7.04 0.99
N GLU A 54 -24.74 8.37 1.01
CA GLU A 54 -24.11 9.27 0.05
C GLU A 54 -22.60 9.04 -0.05
N LYS A 55 -21.92 8.85 1.08
CA LYS A 55 -20.46 8.58 1.12
C LYS A 55 -20.15 7.26 0.44
N ALA A 56 -20.84 6.18 0.81
CA ALA A 56 -20.61 4.85 0.25
C ALA A 56 -20.89 4.81 -1.27
N LEU A 57 -21.91 5.53 -1.72
CA LEU A 57 -22.23 5.65 -3.15
C LEU A 57 -21.17 6.45 -3.92
N LYS A 58 -20.60 7.51 -3.34
CA LYS A 58 -19.49 8.24 -3.96
C LYS A 58 -18.23 7.38 -4.06
N GLU A 59 -17.88 6.65 -3.00
CA GLU A 59 -16.74 5.72 -3.02
C GLU A 59 -16.93 4.58 -4.04
N LEU A 60 -18.15 4.06 -4.12
CA LEU A 60 -18.50 3.06 -5.14
C LEU A 60 -18.37 3.63 -6.55
N ALA A 61 -18.83 4.85 -6.83
CA ALA A 61 -18.69 5.46 -8.16
C ALA A 61 -17.22 5.54 -8.59
N ILE A 62 -16.32 6.01 -7.70
CA ILE A 62 -14.87 6.06 -7.95
C ILE A 62 -14.30 4.66 -8.20
N THR A 63 -14.76 3.66 -7.45
CA THR A 63 -14.31 2.27 -7.62
C THR A 63 -14.73 1.72 -8.98
N LEU A 64 -15.94 2.03 -9.43
CA LEU A 64 -16.43 1.61 -10.75
C LEU A 64 -15.70 2.31 -11.89
N GLU A 65 -15.35 3.59 -11.75
CA GLU A 65 -14.50 4.30 -12.70
C GLU A 65 -13.14 3.60 -12.83
N SER A 66 -12.48 3.29 -11.71
CA SER A 66 -11.21 2.53 -11.71
C SER A 66 -11.34 1.14 -12.33
N ALA A 67 -12.47 0.45 -12.09
CA ALA A 67 -12.77 -0.85 -12.69
C ALA A 67 -12.96 -0.74 -14.21
N GLN A 68 -13.63 0.30 -14.68
CA GLN A 68 -13.80 0.58 -16.11
C GLN A 68 -12.45 0.81 -16.77
N GLU A 69 -11.63 1.73 -16.25
CA GLU A 69 -10.29 2.01 -16.78
C GLU A 69 -9.40 0.76 -16.81
N LEU A 70 -9.45 -0.06 -15.76
CA LEU A 70 -8.71 -1.31 -15.70
C LEU A 70 -9.12 -2.27 -16.83
N ILE A 71 -10.41 -2.47 -17.06
CA ILE A 71 -10.93 -3.37 -18.11
C ILE A 71 -10.63 -2.79 -19.50
N GLU A 72 -10.74 -1.49 -19.70
CA GLU A 72 -10.43 -0.82 -20.97
C GLU A 72 -8.99 -1.11 -21.44
N LYS A 73 -8.01 -1.17 -20.53
CA LYS A 73 -6.61 -1.51 -20.87
C LYS A 73 -6.52 -2.84 -21.65
N TYR A 74 -7.38 -3.82 -21.35
CA TYR A 74 -7.37 -5.13 -21.98
C TYR A 74 -8.22 -5.23 -23.24
N THR A 75 -8.97 -4.18 -23.58
CA THR A 75 -9.76 -4.09 -24.82
C THR A 75 -9.04 -3.34 -25.93
N LEU A 76 -8.07 -2.49 -25.61
CA LEU A 76 -7.34 -1.63 -26.56
C LEU A 76 -6.56 -2.44 -27.63
N ALA A 77 -6.31 -1.83 -28.77
CA ALA A 77 -5.55 -2.46 -29.84
C ALA A 77 -4.09 -2.77 -29.45
N ASN A 78 -3.49 -1.90 -28.61
CA ASN A 78 -2.12 -2.00 -28.11
C ASN A 78 -2.06 -2.51 -26.66
N TRP A 79 -3.03 -3.30 -26.22
CA TRP A 79 -3.11 -3.84 -24.86
C TRP A 79 -1.81 -4.53 -24.40
N MET A 80 -1.10 -5.17 -25.32
CA MET A 80 0.17 -5.86 -25.00
C MET A 80 1.28 -4.90 -24.61
N GLU A 81 1.39 -3.74 -25.26
CA GLU A 81 2.34 -2.69 -24.86
C GLU A 81 1.97 -2.12 -23.50
N CYS A 82 0.69 -1.93 -23.25
CA CYS A 82 0.20 -1.48 -21.95
C CYS A 82 0.58 -2.48 -20.86
N ILE A 83 0.40 -3.78 -21.09
CA ILE A 83 0.76 -4.84 -20.14
C ILE A 83 2.26 -4.87 -19.88
N LEU A 84 3.11 -4.77 -20.89
CA LEU A 84 4.56 -4.81 -20.72
C LEU A 84 5.12 -3.59 -19.96
N LYS A 85 4.43 -2.46 -19.98
CA LYS A 85 4.79 -1.25 -19.23
C LYS A 85 4.38 -1.31 -17.75
N TYR A 86 3.36 -2.08 -17.40
CA TYR A 86 2.83 -2.17 -16.03
C TYR A 86 3.37 -3.41 -15.30
N ARG A 87 4.00 -3.21 -14.15
CA ARG A 87 4.71 -4.27 -13.40
C ARG A 87 3.84 -5.19 -12.57
N SER A 88 2.54 -4.88 -12.38
CA SER A 88 1.69 -5.64 -11.44
C SER A 88 0.21 -5.58 -11.86
N HIS A 89 -0.20 -6.50 -12.74
CA HIS A 89 -1.61 -6.59 -13.16
C HIS A 89 -2.50 -7.27 -12.11
N GLY A 90 -1.97 -8.28 -11.42
CA GLY A 90 -2.67 -8.99 -10.35
C GLY A 90 -3.09 -8.07 -9.22
N ASP A 91 -2.20 -7.17 -8.81
CA ASP A 91 -2.45 -6.24 -7.70
C ASP A 91 -3.53 -5.20 -8.06
N GLU A 92 -3.61 -4.76 -9.32
CA GLU A 92 -4.68 -3.84 -9.76
C GLU A 92 -6.06 -4.51 -9.68
N PHE A 93 -6.18 -5.77 -10.14
CA PHE A 93 -7.42 -6.52 -10.03
C PHE A 93 -7.80 -6.81 -8.58
N ASN A 94 -6.83 -7.19 -7.75
CA ASN A 94 -7.07 -7.43 -6.32
C ASN A 94 -7.57 -6.15 -5.66
N SER A 95 -6.93 -5.01 -5.93
CA SER A 95 -7.33 -3.70 -5.44
C SER A 95 -8.78 -3.36 -5.78
N VAL A 96 -9.17 -3.52 -7.04
CA VAL A 96 -10.55 -3.26 -7.48
C VAL A 96 -11.52 -4.22 -6.82
N ASN A 97 -11.21 -5.52 -6.78
CA ASN A 97 -12.05 -6.54 -6.20
C ASN A 97 -12.32 -6.33 -4.71
N GLU A 98 -11.30 -5.99 -3.92
CA GLU A 98 -11.43 -5.70 -2.49
C GLU A 98 -12.32 -4.47 -2.25
N ARG A 99 -12.15 -3.41 -3.02
CA ARG A 99 -12.98 -2.21 -2.91
C ARG A 99 -14.43 -2.46 -3.32
N LEU A 100 -14.67 -3.35 -4.27
CA LEU A 100 -16.03 -3.80 -4.63
C LEU A 100 -16.64 -4.65 -3.51
N ASP A 101 -15.84 -5.49 -2.84
CA ASP A 101 -16.28 -6.27 -1.68
C ASP A 101 -16.62 -5.35 -0.49
N ASP A 102 -15.75 -4.41 -0.15
CA ASP A 102 -16.01 -3.41 0.90
C ASP A 102 -17.33 -2.64 0.62
N ALA A 103 -17.52 -2.20 -0.63
CA ALA A 103 -18.75 -1.51 -1.02
C ALA A 103 -19.98 -2.42 -0.88
N PHE A 104 -19.86 -3.69 -1.22
CA PHE A 104 -20.94 -4.66 -1.07
C PHE A 104 -21.30 -4.88 0.40
N GLN A 105 -20.31 -5.05 1.29
CA GLN A 105 -20.53 -5.22 2.73
C GLN A 105 -21.25 -4.01 3.33
N VAL A 106 -20.81 -2.80 2.99
CA VAL A 106 -21.40 -1.55 3.48
C VAL A 106 -22.84 -1.40 3.00
N LEU A 107 -23.10 -1.62 1.71
CA LEU A 107 -24.44 -1.43 1.11
C LEU A 107 -25.41 -2.52 1.55
N SER A 108 -25.00 -3.81 1.55
CA SER A 108 -25.87 -4.91 1.98
C SER A 108 -26.24 -4.81 3.45
N GLY A 109 -25.28 -4.42 4.32
CA GLY A 109 -25.53 -4.18 5.75
C GLY A 109 -26.51 -3.02 5.97
N ALA A 110 -26.32 -1.90 5.28
CA ALA A 110 -27.21 -0.73 5.40
C ALA A 110 -28.62 -0.94 4.84
N LEU A 111 -28.74 -1.81 3.82
CA LEU A 111 -30.03 -2.16 3.21
C LEU A 111 -30.71 -3.36 3.89
N GLN A 112 -30.02 -4.05 4.82
CA GLN A 112 -30.49 -5.27 5.49
C GLN A 112 -30.88 -6.39 4.50
N VAL A 113 -30.11 -6.55 3.44
CA VAL A 113 -30.33 -7.59 2.44
C VAL A 113 -29.67 -8.89 2.91
N GLU A 114 -30.44 -9.99 2.96
CA GLU A 114 -29.89 -11.32 3.21
C GLU A 114 -28.98 -11.73 2.05
N GLN A 115 -27.73 -12.10 2.38
CA GLN A 115 -26.75 -12.55 1.39
C GLN A 115 -27.06 -13.99 0.98
N GLY A 116 -27.62 -14.15 -0.21
CA GLY A 116 -27.84 -15.49 -0.78
C GLY A 116 -26.51 -16.17 -1.16
N ASN A 117 -26.49 -17.52 -1.16
CA ASN A 117 -25.31 -18.32 -1.49
C ASN A 117 -24.65 -17.95 -2.83
N MET A 118 -25.43 -17.53 -3.83
CA MET A 118 -24.91 -17.13 -5.15
C MET A 118 -24.10 -15.83 -5.06
N VAL A 119 -24.51 -14.88 -4.23
CA VAL A 119 -23.81 -13.60 -4.05
C VAL A 119 -22.51 -13.84 -3.27
N CYS A 120 -22.51 -14.69 -2.26
CA CYS A 120 -21.29 -15.07 -1.54
C CYS A 120 -20.24 -15.69 -2.47
N GLN A 121 -20.63 -16.49 -3.46
CA GLN A 121 -19.71 -17.07 -4.44
C GLN A 121 -19.09 -16.02 -5.38
N ILE A 122 -19.84 -14.97 -5.74
CA ILE A 122 -19.33 -13.86 -6.59
C ILE A 122 -18.21 -13.09 -5.87
N PHE A 123 -18.29 -12.96 -4.54
CA PHE A 123 -17.31 -12.26 -3.71
C PHE A 123 -16.30 -13.21 -3.03
N ASP A 124 -16.16 -14.46 -3.52
CA ASP A 124 -15.20 -15.43 -3.00
C ASP A 124 -13.76 -15.10 -3.47
N MET A 125 -12.92 -14.71 -2.55
CA MET A 125 -11.50 -14.37 -2.78
C MET A 125 -10.65 -15.60 -3.15
N ALA A 126 -11.04 -16.80 -2.73
CA ALA A 126 -10.32 -18.02 -3.11
C ALA A 126 -10.47 -18.28 -4.62
N GLN A 127 -11.65 -18.01 -5.17
CA GLN A 127 -11.90 -18.11 -6.60
C GLN A 127 -11.15 -17.01 -7.38
N ASP A 128 -10.95 -15.81 -6.84
CA ASP A 128 -10.14 -14.76 -7.47
C ASP A 128 -8.69 -15.22 -7.72
N LYS A 129 -8.12 -15.99 -6.79
CA LYS A 129 -6.77 -16.58 -6.94
C LYS A 129 -6.73 -17.60 -8.06
N VAL A 130 -7.73 -18.47 -8.15
CA VAL A 130 -7.83 -19.49 -9.23
C VAL A 130 -7.99 -18.82 -10.59
N ASP A 131 -8.85 -17.82 -10.68
CA ASP A 131 -9.07 -17.05 -11.91
C ASP A 131 -7.78 -16.31 -12.30
N GLY A 132 -7.05 -15.76 -11.31
CA GLY A 132 -5.76 -15.14 -11.50
C GLY A 132 -4.70 -16.07 -12.09
N TRP A 133 -4.53 -17.26 -11.55
CA TRP A 133 -3.56 -18.24 -12.06
C TRP A 133 -3.88 -18.68 -13.50
N THR A 134 -5.17 -18.82 -13.82
CA THR A 134 -5.59 -19.19 -15.17
C THR A 134 -5.26 -18.07 -16.16
N ASP A 135 -5.61 -16.83 -15.83
CA ASP A 135 -5.34 -15.68 -16.69
C ASP A 135 -3.83 -15.43 -16.85
N ASP A 136 -3.03 -15.64 -15.80
CA ASP A 136 -1.57 -15.52 -15.87
C ASP A 136 -0.95 -16.59 -16.79
N ALA A 137 -1.49 -17.80 -16.79
CA ALA A 137 -1.04 -18.86 -17.69
C ALA A 137 -1.40 -18.55 -19.16
N GLU A 138 -2.61 -18.06 -19.43
CA GLU A 138 -3.04 -17.61 -20.75
C GLU A 138 -2.21 -16.42 -21.24
N LEU A 139 -1.95 -15.45 -20.38
CA LEU A 139 -1.15 -14.27 -20.68
C LEU A 139 0.28 -14.63 -21.06
N LYS A 140 0.91 -15.58 -20.32
CA LYS A 140 2.24 -16.11 -20.66
C LYS A 140 2.24 -16.67 -22.08
N LYS A 141 1.24 -17.46 -22.40
CA LYS A 141 1.12 -18.07 -23.74
C LYS A 141 0.99 -17.00 -24.83
N LEU A 142 0.13 -16.01 -24.63
CA LEU A 142 -0.07 -14.90 -25.58
C LEU A 142 1.22 -14.09 -25.81
N ILE A 143 1.97 -13.80 -24.73
CA ILE A 143 3.26 -13.09 -24.82
C ILE A 143 4.28 -13.93 -25.59
N LEU A 144 4.40 -15.22 -25.30
CA LEU A 144 5.33 -16.12 -25.99
C LEU A 144 5.01 -16.25 -27.49
N ASP A 145 3.73 -16.35 -27.83
CA ASP A 145 3.28 -16.44 -29.22
C ASP A 145 3.56 -15.14 -29.97
N HIS A 146 3.30 -13.98 -29.35
CA HIS A 146 3.65 -12.69 -29.93
C HIS A 146 5.16 -12.49 -30.12
N MET A 147 5.98 -12.97 -29.16
CA MET A 147 7.45 -12.92 -29.29
C MET A 147 7.98 -13.80 -30.42
N LYS A 148 7.36 -14.95 -30.68
CA LYS A 148 7.71 -15.82 -31.82
C LYS A 148 7.47 -15.12 -33.15
N GLU A 149 6.41 -14.32 -33.23
CA GLU A 149 6.08 -13.54 -34.43
C GLU A 149 7.00 -12.31 -34.62
N GLN A 150 7.52 -11.75 -33.50
CA GLN A 150 8.36 -10.53 -33.50
C GLN A 150 9.85 -10.80 -33.37
N LYS A 151 10.33 -12.00 -33.71
CA LYS A 151 11.71 -12.50 -33.46
C LYS A 151 12.86 -11.63 -33.98
N GLU A 152 12.59 -10.53 -34.69
CA GLU A 152 13.59 -9.66 -35.31
C GLU A 152 13.72 -8.26 -34.66
N LYS A 153 13.00 -7.94 -33.60
CA LYS A 153 13.07 -6.60 -32.98
C LYS A 153 13.35 -6.65 -31.48
N THR A 154 14.63 -6.53 -31.14
CA THR A 154 15.26 -5.96 -29.95
C THR A 154 15.43 -6.77 -28.68
N ASP A 155 16.71 -6.95 -28.27
CA ASP A 155 17.20 -7.51 -27.01
C ASP A 155 16.61 -6.84 -25.75
N ALA A 156 16.28 -5.57 -25.81
CA ALA A 156 15.69 -4.81 -24.69
C ALA A 156 14.26 -5.27 -24.33
N MET A 157 13.47 -5.67 -25.33
CA MET A 157 12.10 -6.18 -25.13
C MET A 157 12.15 -7.58 -24.51
N LEU A 158 13.14 -8.39 -24.89
CA LEU A 158 13.40 -9.72 -24.34
C LEU A 158 13.72 -9.64 -22.83
N ILE A 159 14.58 -8.72 -22.41
CA ILE A 159 14.94 -8.52 -21.01
C ILE A 159 13.72 -8.12 -20.16
N ASN A 160 12.85 -7.26 -20.68
CA ASN A 160 11.64 -6.85 -19.98
C ASN A 160 10.62 -8.00 -19.85
N VAL A 161 10.50 -8.82 -20.90
CA VAL A 161 9.62 -9.99 -20.87
C VAL A 161 10.14 -11.09 -19.94
N ILE A 162 11.46 -11.34 -19.92
CA ILE A 162 12.05 -12.26 -18.96
C ILE A 162 11.80 -11.81 -17.53
N LYS A 163 11.99 -10.53 -17.23
CA LYS A 163 11.67 -9.96 -15.91
C LYS A 163 10.19 -10.09 -15.55
N PHE A 164 9.31 -9.90 -16.52
CA PHE A 164 7.87 -10.07 -16.34
C PHE A 164 7.48 -11.54 -16.11
N MET A 165 8.07 -12.47 -16.87
CA MET A 165 7.87 -13.90 -16.67
C MET A 165 8.42 -14.41 -15.34
N GLU A 166 9.54 -13.86 -14.87
CA GLU A 166 10.06 -14.11 -13.51
C GLU A 166 9.09 -13.65 -12.43
N MET A 167 8.39 -12.53 -12.64
CA MET A 167 7.35 -12.07 -11.71
C MET A 167 6.09 -12.95 -11.73
N LEU A 168 5.67 -13.43 -12.90
CA LEU A 168 4.53 -14.34 -13.02
C LEU A 168 4.83 -15.77 -12.49
N ASN A 169 6.09 -16.18 -12.50
CA ASN A 169 6.54 -17.49 -12.02
C ASN A 169 6.80 -17.55 -10.51
N LYS A 170 6.70 -16.41 -9.78
CA LYS A 170 6.80 -16.47 -8.32
C LYS A 170 5.57 -17.21 -7.78
N PRO A 171 5.76 -18.36 -7.11
CA PRO A 171 4.67 -18.95 -6.36
C PRO A 171 4.22 -17.95 -5.29
N SER A 172 2.92 -17.86 -5.07
CA SER A 172 2.38 -17.22 -3.85
C SER A 172 3.12 -17.85 -2.66
N PRO A 173 3.68 -17.07 -1.73
CA PRO A 173 4.47 -17.65 -0.64
C PRO A 173 3.59 -18.60 0.15
N SER A 174 3.84 -19.90 0.02
CA SER A 174 3.37 -20.89 0.99
C SER A 174 4.02 -20.59 2.32
N ASP A 175 3.35 -20.90 3.42
CA ASP A 175 3.77 -20.57 4.79
C ASP A 175 5.13 -21.15 5.23
N GLU A 176 5.86 -21.84 4.36
CA GLU A 176 6.92 -22.75 4.81
C GLU A 176 8.37 -22.24 4.66
N ASP A 177 8.74 -21.19 3.89
CA ASP A 177 10.19 -20.93 3.77
C ASP A 177 10.60 -19.46 3.88
N ILE A 178 10.78 -19.01 5.13
CA ILE A 178 11.67 -17.87 5.39
C ILE A 178 13.11 -18.38 5.22
N ARG A 179 13.82 -17.83 4.26
CA ARG A 179 15.20 -18.21 3.97
C ARG A 179 16.08 -17.96 5.19
N LEU A 180 16.66 -19.04 5.73
CA LEU A 180 17.70 -18.96 6.73
C LEU A 180 19.03 -18.70 6.03
N ILE A 181 19.64 -17.55 6.31
CA ILE A 181 20.96 -17.15 5.80
C ILE A 181 21.99 -17.49 6.86
N LYS A 182 23.05 -18.15 6.46
CA LYS A 182 24.13 -18.50 7.38
C LYS A 182 25.00 -17.28 7.68
N PRO A 183 25.56 -17.16 8.89
CA PRO A 183 26.44 -16.04 9.25
C PRO A 183 27.61 -15.86 8.27
N GLU A 184 28.17 -16.98 7.76
CA GLU A 184 29.31 -16.99 6.83
C GLU A 184 28.96 -16.43 5.44
N GLU A 185 27.67 -16.33 5.10
CA GLU A 185 27.20 -15.72 3.85
C GLU A 185 27.08 -14.19 3.94
N LEU A 186 27.30 -13.61 5.14
CA LEU A 186 27.14 -12.18 5.39
C LEU A 186 28.47 -11.52 5.69
N GLU A 187 28.77 -10.48 4.94
CA GLU A 187 29.92 -9.60 5.19
C GLU A 187 29.40 -8.20 5.55
N TYR A 188 29.70 -7.74 6.75
CA TYR A 188 29.34 -6.37 7.14
C TYR A 188 30.34 -5.79 8.15
N PRO A 189 30.65 -4.48 8.02
CA PRO A 189 31.57 -3.79 8.93
C PRO A 189 30.96 -3.63 10.32
N LYS A 190 31.80 -3.32 11.30
CA LYS A 190 31.35 -3.00 12.67
C LYS A 190 30.63 -1.65 12.74
N GLU A 191 30.82 -0.79 11.74
CA GLU A 191 30.23 0.54 11.69
C GLU A 191 28.76 0.45 11.27
N LYS A 192 27.88 0.98 12.10
CA LYS A 192 26.43 1.03 11.87
C LYS A 192 26.05 2.27 11.09
N ILE A 193 25.12 2.11 10.14
CA ILE A 193 24.55 3.23 9.37
C ILE A 193 23.37 3.89 10.07
N ALA A 194 22.66 3.15 10.93
CA ALA A 194 21.53 3.67 11.72
C ALA A 194 21.33 2.86 13.00
N LYS A 195 20.66 3.50 13.98
CA LYS A 195 20.26 2.87 15.24
C LYS A 195 18.83 3.23 15.57
N THR A 196 18.06 2.25 16.00
CA THR A 196 16.73 2.43 16.58
C THR A 196 16.77 2.08 18.08
N SER A 197 15.64 2.17 18.78
CA SER A 197 15.54 1.75 20.18
C SER A 197 15.92 0.28 20.41
N ASN A 198 15.63 -0.59 19.45
CA ASN A 198 15.71 -2.04 19.61
C ASN A 198 16.60 -2.73 18.55
N SER A 199 17.20 -1.98 17.63
CA SER A 199 18.01 -2.55 16.56
C SER A 199 19.07 -1.59 16.05
N GLU A 200 20.09 -2.17 15.45
CA GLU A 200 21.15 -1.48 14.73
C GLU A 200 21.15 -1.94 13.28
N ILE A 201 21.40 -1.03 12.35
CA ILE A 201 21.35 -1.30 10.92
C ILE A 201 22.75 -1.11 10.34
N TYR A 202 23.19 -2.08 9.57
CA TYR A 202 24.48 -2.13 8.91
C TYR A 202 24.29 -2.22 7.39
N LYS A 203 25.22 -1.61 6.64
CA LYS A 203 25.35 -1.87 5.21
C LYS A 203 26.33 -3.03 5.06
N GLY A 204 25.93 -4.07 4.35
CA GLY A 204 26.75 -5.27 4.16
C GLY A 204 26.61 -5.86 2.77
N GLN A 205 27.20 -7.03 2.60
CA GLN A 205 27.12 -7.83 1.38
C GLN A 205 26.51 -9.19 1.70
N TYR A 206 25.67 -9.65 0.79
CA TYR A 206 25.12 -10.99 0.77
C TYR A 206 25.23 -11.57 -0.64
N ARG A 207 26.06 -12.57 -0.83
CA ARG A 207 26.35 -13.19 -2.14
C ARG A 207 26.69 -12.17 -3.24
N GLY A 208 27.49 -11.15 -2.91
CA GLY A 208 27.90 -10.09 -3.83
C GLY A 208 26.88 -8.96 -4.04
N PHE A 209 25.71 -9.02 -3.38
CA PHE A 209 24.72 -7.93 -3.42
C PHE A 209 24.81 -7.07 -2.18
N THR A 210 24.72 -5.75 -2.37
CA THR A 210 24.63 -4.80 -1.25
C THR A 210 23.29 -4.96 -0.54
N VAL A 211 23.32 -5.16 0.78
CA VAL A 211 22.15 -5.40 1.61
C VAL A 211 22.15 -4.50 2.86
N ALA A 212 20.99 -4.29 3.43
CA ALA A 212 20.85 -3.77 4.78
C ALA A 212 20.66 -4.93 5.76
N ILE A 213 21.44 -4.93 6.83
CA ILE A 213 21.41 -5.96 7.88
C ILE A 213 20.90 -5.30 9.16
N LYS A 214 19.68 -5.60 9.53
CA LYS A 214 19.05 -5.12 10.77
C LYS A 214 19.30 -6.14 11.87
N ARG A 215 20.15 -5.77 12.81
CA ARG A 215 20.50 -6.58 13.99
C ARG A 215 19.68 -6.11 15.18
N TYR A 216 18.92 -7.02 15.77
CA TYR A 216 18.19 -6.76 17.00
C TYR A 216 19.14 -6.84 18.19
N SER A 217 19.13 -5.80 19.01
CA SER A 217 19.88 -5.73 20.26
C SER A 217 18.93 -5.82 21.44
N ASN A 218 19.36 -6.50 22.49
CA ASN A 218 18.62 -6.48 23.77
C ASN A 218 18.88 -5.13 24.47
N PRO A 219 17.91 -4.23 24.59
CA PRO A 219 18.06 -3.07 25.44
C PRO A 219 18.28 -3.54 26.89
N VAL A 220 19.06 -2.78 27.63
CA VAL A 220 19.24 -3.00 29.08
C VAL A 220 17.86 -3.08 29.73
N ASN A 221 17.54 -4.17 30.42
CA ASN A 221 16.26 -4.48 31.06
C ASN A 221 15.12 -5.03 30.16
N THR A 222 15.41 -5.52 28.95
CA THR A 222 14.41 -6.21 28.11
C THR A 222 14.71 -7.70 28.08
N SER A 223 13.70 -8.56 28.34
CA SER A 223 13.90 -10.00 28.25
C SER A 223 14.17 -10.45 26.81
N PRO A 224 15.01 -11.47 26.58
CA PRO A 224 15.27 -12.01 25.23
C PRO A 224 14.00 -12.42 24.49
N SER A 225 12.97 -12.91 25.18
CA SER A 225 11.68 -13.30 24.60
C SER A 225 10.93 -12.14 23.97
N VAL A 226 11.00 -10.93 24.53
CA VAL A 226 10.36 -9.73 23.96
C VAL A 226 11.03 -9.33 22.64
N VAL A 227 12.35 -9.44 22.56
CA VAL A 227 13.09 -9.14 21.34
C VAL A 227 12.78 -10.15 20.24
N GLU A 228 12.69 -11.42 20.61
CA GLU A 228 12.30 -12.49 19.68
C GLU A 228 10.87 -12.29 19.15
N ASP A 229 9.93 -11.89 20.01
CA ASP A 229 8.55 -11.61 19.60
C ASP A 229 8.44 -10.44 18.61
N VAL A 230 9.20 -9.35 18.85
CA VAL A 230 9.26 -8.20 17.95
C VAL A 230 9.86 -8.60 16.60
N PHE A 231 10.95 -9.36 16.64
CA PHE A 231 11.61 -9.90 15.44
C PHE A 231 10.66 -10.79 14.63
N LYS A 232 10.01 -11.78 15.25
CA LYS A 232 9.06 -12.69 14.59
C LYS A 232 7.92 -11.93 13.92
N LYS A 233 7.33 -10.93 14.59
CA LYS A 233 6.25 -10.11 14.05
C LYS A 233 6.66 -9.30 12.83
N GLU A 234 7.86 -8.70 12.86
CA GLU A 234 8.36 -7.96 11.70
C GLU A 234 8.60 -8.88 10.52
N VAL A 235 9.23 -10.04 10.75
CA VAL A 235 9.50 -11.05 9.71
C VAL A 235 8.20 -11.56 9.09
N GLU A 236 7.21 -11.94 9.89
CA GLU A 236 5.89 -12.39 9.42
C GLU A 236 5.19 -11.31 8.58
N THR A 237 5.26 -10.05 9.04
CA THR A 237 4.64 -8.93 8.33
C THR A 237 5.32 -8.67 7.00
N MET A 238 6.65 -8.62 6.97
CA MET A 238 7.41 -8.42 5.72
C MET A 238 7.19 -9.54 4.72
N LYS A 239 7.14 -10.80 5.16
CA LYS A 239 6.84 -11.95 4.31
C LYS A 239 5.43 -11.86 3.72
N ARG A 240 4.43 -11.52 4.53
CA ARG A 240 3.03 -11.49 4.12
C ARG A 240 2.70 -10.37 3.12
N PHE A 241 3.36 -9.22 3.24
CA PHE A 241 3.04 -8.01 2.47
C PHE A 241 4.07 -7.68 1.38
N GLU A 242 4.76 -8.69 0.84
CA GLU A 242 5.74 -8.47 -0.23
C GLU A 242 5.12 -7.71 -1.41
N SER A 243 5.70 -6.57 -1.77
CA SER A 243 5.35 -5.76 -2.93
C SER A 243 6.51 -4.84 -3.33
N PRO A 244 6.49 -4.22 -4.52
CA PRO A 244 7.52 -3.26 -4.94
C PRO A 244 7.68 -2.06 -4.02
N ASN A 245 6.61 -1.68 -3.28
CA ASN A 245 6.59 -0.55 -2.37
C ASN A 245 6.62 -0.96 -0.88
N ILE A 246 6.93 -2.21 -0.61
CA ILE A 246 7.29 -2.74 0.71
C ILE A 246 8.77 -3.12 0.67
N LEU A 247 9.54 -2.78 1.71
CA LEU A 247 10.94 -3.13 1.82
C LEU A 247 11.11 -4.66 1.70
N ARG A 248 11.88 -5.10 0.70
CA ARG A 248 12.05 -6.51 0.40
C ARG A 248 12.98 -7.18 1.42
N MET A 249 12.55 -8.29 1.99
CA MET A 249 13.35 -9.15 2.84
C MET A 249 13.95 -10.29 2.01
N PHE A 250 15.28 -10.51 2.14
CA PHE A 250 15.97 -11.65 1.52
C PHE A 250 15.97 -12.88 2.41
N GLY A 251 15.96 -12.68 3.72
CA GLY A 251 15.96 -13.76 4.69
C GLY A 251 16.33 -13.28 6.09
N ILE A 252 16.50 -14.24 6.97
CA ILE A 252 16.87 -14.02 8.38
C ILE A 252 18.14 -14.80 8.72
N CYS A 253 18.90 -14.28 9.68
CA CYS A 253 20.05 -14.98 10.25
C CYS A 253 19.93 -15.02 11.79
N LYS A 254 20.26 -16.15 12.38
CA LYS A 254 20.43 -16.30 13.82
C LYS A 254 21.88 -16.57 14.10
N GLN A 255 22.53 -15.69 14.85
CA GLN A 255 23.90 -15.85 15.30
C GLN A 255 23.90 -16.18 16.79
N ALA A 256 24.45 -17.31 17.16
CA ALA A 256 24.75 -17.67 18.54
C ALA A 256 26.27 -17.65 18.69
N GLU A 257 26.82 -16.74 19.47
CA GLU A 257 28.19 -16.84 19.97
C GLU A 257 28.17 -17.72 21.20
N ASP A 258 29.18 -18.56 21.38
CA ASP A 258 29.28 -19.53 22.49
C ASP A 258 29.03 -18.86 23.84
N GLY A 259 27.91 -19.24 24.49
CA GLY A 259 27.50 -18.73 25.80
C GLY A 259 26.78 -17.38 25.83
N SER A 260 26.53 -16.74 24.69
CA SER A 260 25.77 -15.50 24.60
C SER A 260 24.32 -15.70 24.13
N ASN A 261 23.45 -14.71 24.40
CA ASN A 261 22.09 -14.70 23.86
C ASN A 261 22.13 -14.62 22.33
N PRO A 262 21.28 -15.41 21.64
CA PRO A 262 21.24 -15.39 20.18
C PRO A 262 20.89 -14.01 19.65
N GLN A 263 21.66 -13.56 18.64
CA GLN A 263 21.40 -12.34 17.91
C GLN A 263 20.51 -12.66 16.71
N TYR A 264 19.48 -11.84 16.51
CA TYR A 264 18.52 -11.98 15.41
C TYR A 264 18.79 -10.89 14.36
N LEU A 265 18.96 -11.30 13.11
CA LEU A 265 19.22 -10.41 11.99
C LEU A 265 18.13 -10.57 10.94
N ILE A 266 17.66 -9.46 10.37
CA ILE A 266 16.85 -9.42 9.15
C ILE A 266 17.70 -8.83 8.05
N ILE A 267 17.79 -9.53 6.91
CA ILE A 267 18.55 -9.13 5.75
C ILE A 267 17.57 -8.63 4.70
N THR A 268 17.70 -7.36 4.32
CA THR A 268 16.81 -6.69 3.38
C THR A 268 17.56 -6.06 2.22
N GLU A 269 16.85 -5.65 1.20
CA GLU A 269 17.44 -4.76 0.18
C GLU A 269 17.99 -3.50 0.83
N TYR A 270 19.03 -2.96 0.25
CA TYR A 270 19.60 -1.68 0.66
C TYR A 270 19.00 -0.56 -0.18
N CYS A 271 18.51 0.48 0.49
CA CYS A 271 17.95 1.66 -0.15
C CYS A 271 18.99 2.79 -0.07
N GLU A 272 19.58 3.14 -1.21
CA GLU A 272 20.78 3.97 -1.32
C GLU A 272 20.56 5.40 -0.82
N LYS A 273 19.34 5.93 -0.98
CA LYS A 273 19.02 7.30 -0.58
C LYS A 273 18.58 7.40 0.89
N GLY A 274 18.53 6.27 1.60
CA GLY A 274 18.11 6.23 3.00
C GLY A 274 16.60 6.42 3.19
N SER A 275 16.20 7.08 4.27
CA SER A 275 14.79 7.35 4.54
C SER A 275 14.26 8.51 3.69
N LEU A 276 12.92 8.50 3.47
CA LEU A 276 12.24 9.61 2.80
C LEU A 276 12.56 10.95 3.48
N ARG A 277 12.60 10.99 4.81
CA ARG A 277 12.98 12.23 5.53
C ARG A 277 14.39 12.71 5.17
N GLN A 278 15.37 11.79 5.05
CA GLN A 278 16.73 12.15 4.63
C GLN A 278 16.76 12.70 3.20
N VAL A 279 15.97 12.14 2.30
CA VAL A 279 15.83 12.66 0.93
C VAL A 279 15.22 14.07 0.95
N LEU A 280 14.18 14.29 1.77
CA LEU A 280 13.53 15.60 1.88
C LEU A 280 14.43 16.66 2.55
N ASP A 281 15.29 16.26 3.50
CA ASP A 281 16.29 17.12 4.12
C ASP A 281 17.51 17.42 3.21
N SER A 282 17.69 16.64 2.16
CA SER A 282 18.82 16.78 1.23
C SER A 282 18.63 17.99 0.30
N LYS A 283 19.71 18.41 -0.38
CA LYS A 283 19.66 19.50 -1.37
C LYS A 283 19.23 19.06 -2.78
N CYS A 284 18.79 17.79 -2.96
CA CYS A 284 18.37 17.31 -4.27
C CYS A 284 17.12 18.05 -4.76
N GLU A 285 17.07 18.38 -6.04
CA GLU A 285 15.87 18.92 -6.65
C GLU A 285 14.85 17.80 -6.88
N LEU A 286 13.60 18.06 -6.54
CA LEU A 286 12.47 17.15 -6.73
C LEU A 286 11.40 17.89 -7.55
N SER A 287 11.24 17.52 -8.82
CA SER A 287 10.15 18.02 -9.67
C SER A 287 8.78 17.58 -9.08
N TRP A 288 7.72 18.27 -9.46
CA TRP A 288 6.36 17.90 -9.04
C TRP A 288 5.97 16.48 -9.46
N THR A 289 6.32 16.08 -10.70
CA THR A 289 6.14 14.69 -11.16
C THR A 289 6.87 13.69 -10.26
N ARG A 290 8.11 14.01 -9.82
CA ARG A 290 8.87 13.16 -8.89
C ARG A 290 8.19 13.08 -7.53
N LYS A 291 7.76 14.23 -6.97
CA LYS A 291 7.02 14.28 -5.70
C LYS A 291 5.73 13.47 -5.78
N ALA A 292 4.95 13.62 -6.86
CA ALA A 292 3.71 12.87 -7.07
C ALA A 292 3.96 11.35 -7.17
N ARG A 293 5.00 10.92 -7.90
CA ARG A 293 5.39 9.50 -7.96
C ARG A 293 5.80 8.96 -6.60
N MET A 294 6.56 9.72 -5.81
CA MET A 294 6.95 9.33 -4.45
C MET A 294 5.73 9.21 -3.53
N CYS A 295 4.75 10.11 -3.66
CA CYS A 295 3.46 10.01 -2.95
C CYS A 295 2.69 8.75 -3.35
N LEU A 296 2.62 8.42 -4.64
CA LEU A 296 1.97 7.23 -5.16
C LEU A 296 2.65 5.95 -4.64
N ASP A 297 3.97 5.86 -4.72
CA ASP A 297 4.73 4.72 -4.22
C ASP A 297 4.46 4.48 -2.72
N ALA A 298 4.51 5.57 -1.92
CA ALA A 298 4.23 5.50 -0.49
C ALA A 298 2.79 5.05 -0.21
N ALA A 299 1.81 5.53 -0.98
CA ALA A 299 0.41 5.14 -0.88
C ALA A 299 0.21 3.66 -1.24
N GLN A 300 0.89 3.15 -2.27
CA GLN A 300 0.87 1.73 -2.64
C GLN A 300 1.42 0.82 -1.54
N GLY A 301 2.50 1.24 -0.87
CA GLY A 301 3.04 0.53 0.28
C GLY A 301 2.05 0.47 1.44
N LEU A 302 1.40 1.58 1.78
CA LEU A 302 0.39 1.64 2.83
C LEU A 302 -0.86 0.83 2.45
N TYR A 303 -1.32 0.96 1.20
CA TYR A 303 -2.45 0.21 0.69
C TYR A 303 -2.20 -1.30 0.80
N ARG A 304 -1.02 -1.79 0.38
CA ARG A 304 -0.66 -3.21 0.50
C ARG A 304 -0.77 -3.73 1.93
N LEU A 305 -0.41 -2.91 2.92
CA LEU A 305 -0.55 -3.28 4.33
C LEU A 305 -2.00 -3.28 4.80
N HIS A 306 -2.82 -2.32 4.33
CA HIS A 306 -4.24 -2.22 4.69
C HIS A 306 -5.12 -3.29 4.04
N GLN A 307 -4.61 -3.95 2.97
CA GLN A 307 -5.24 -5.10 2.33
C GLN A 307 -5.08 -6.35 3.20
N THR A 308 -6.10 -6.76 3.92
CA THR A 308 -6.05 -7.98 4.74
C THR A 308 -7.32 -8.81 4.61
N GLU A 309 -7.11 -10.10 4.42
CA GLU A 309 -8.13 -11.10 4.13
C GLU A 309 -9.05 -11.42 5.33
N GLU A 310 -8.62 -11.23 6.58
CA GLU A 310 -9.42 -11.61 7.76
C GLU A 310 -9.43 -10.56 8.88
N LYS A 311 -8.38 -9.79 9.07
CA LYS A 311 -8.27 -8.76 10.11
C LYS A 311 -7.39 -7.63 9.61
N SER A 312 -7.95 -6.45 9.49
CA SER A 312 -7.25 -5.22 9.15
C SER A 312 -5.93 -5.10 9.89
N LYS A 313 -4.83 -4.97 9.18
CA LYS A 313 -3.54 -4.64 9.77
C LYS A 313 -3.24 -3.16 9.59
N VAL A 314 -2.63 -2.59 10.60
CA VAL A 314 -2.13 -1.22 10.62
C VAL A 314 -0.65 -1.25 10.95
N HIS A 315 0.10 -0.29 10.43
CA HIS A 315 1.54 -0.17 10.66
C HIS A 315 1.86 0.26 12.11
N GLY A 316 1.03 1.12 12.67
CA GLY A 316 1.15 1.61 14.04
C GLY A 316 2.14 2.76 14.25
N CYS A 317 2.90 3.16 13.21
CA CYS A 317 3.88 4.25 13.30
C CYS A 317 4.22 4.84 11.92
N ILE A 318 3.24 5.37 11.21
CA ILE A 318 3.45 6.04 9.92
C ILE A 318 4.12 7.40 10.14
N LYS A 319 5.29 7.59 9.51
CA LYS A 319 6.06 8.83 9.45
C LYS A 319 7.09 8.76 8.32
N SER A 320 7.56 9.89 7.81
CA SER A 320 8.48 9.93 6.65
C SER A 320 9.77 9.10 6.85
N SER A 321 10.24 8.94 8.07
CA SER A 321 11.40 8.09 8.38
C SER A 321 11.13 6.56 8.31
N ARG A 322 9.87 6.14 8.12
CA ARG A 322 9.49 4.73 7.93
C ARG A 322 9.38 4.33 6.47
N PHE A 323 9.53 5.28 5.58
CA PHE A 323 9.65 5.05 4.14
C PHE A 323 11.12 5.15 3.75
N LEU A 324 11.61 4.16 3.01
CA LEU A 324 12.97 4.13 2.45
C LEU A 324 12.91 4.44 0.96
N VAL A 325 14.00 4.98 0.43
CA VAL A 325 14.08 5.42 -0.96
C VAL A 325 15.28 4.75 -1.62
N ASP A 326 15.02 4.01 -2.70
CA ASP A 326 16.07 3.37 -3.48
C ASP A 326 16.77 4.35 -4.44
N GLU A 327 17.76 3.87 -5.18
CA GLU A 327 18.53 4.66 -6.13
C GLU A 327 17.66 5.35 -7.20
N SER A 328 16.59 4.70 -7.62
CA SER A 328 15.65 5.20 -8.64
C SER A 328 14.57 6.15 -8.10
N TYR A 329 14.65 6.53 -6.81
CA TYR A 329 13.65 7.31 -6.08
C TYR A 329 12.33 6.56 -5.83
N ARG A 330 12.29 5.25 -5.92
CA ARG A 330 11.13 4.48 -5.50
C ARG A 330 11.02 4.46 -3.99
N VAL A 331 9.83 4.73 -3.50
CA VAL A 331 9.54 4.76 -2.07
C VAL A 331 9.00 3.40 -1.62
N LYS A 332 9.52 2.90 -0.49
CA LYS A 332 9.18 1.60 0.08
C LYS A 332 8.87 1.76 1.57
N LEU A 333 7.74 1.22 2.00
CA LEU A 333 7.35 1.18 3.41
C LEU A 333 8.20 0.14 4.16
N ALA A 334 8.69 0.52 5.33
CA ALA A 334 9.57 -0.28 6.19
C ALA A 334 9.23 -0.09 7.67
N GLY A 335 9.83 -0.88 8.55
CA GLY A 335 9.73 -0.71 9.99
C GLY A 335 8.45 -1.26 10.60
N PHE A 336 8.17 -2.52 10.34
CA PHE A 336 6.93 -3.22 10.73
C PHE A 336 6.95 -3.75 12.17
N GLU A 337 7.87 -3.32 13.03
CA GLU A 337 8.00 -3.79 14.43
C GLU A 337 6.73 -3.57 15.26
N LEU A 338 5.95 -2.55 14.90
CA LEU A 338 4.70 -2.20 15.58
C LEU A 338 3.45 -2.63 14.80
N ALA A 339 3.62 -3.23 13.62
CA ALA A 339 2.48 -3.66 12.80
C ALA A 339 1.60 -4.66 13.58
N LYS A 340 0.30 -4.38 13.65
CA LYS A 340 -0.67 -5.15 14.43
C LYS A 340 -2.04 -5.16 13.76
N THR A 341 -2.87 -6.12 14.15
CA THR A 341 -4.31 -6.03 13.87
C THR A 341 -4.92 -4.90 14.71
N GLU A 342 -5.87 -4.16 14.15
CA GLU A 342 -6.58 -3.07 14.85
C GLU A 342 -7.07 -3.45 16.25
N SER A 343 -7.60 -4.66 16.40
CA SER A 343 -8.08 -5.16 17.69
C SER A 343 -6.98 -5.38 18.75
N SER A 344 -5.73 -5.53 18.35
CA SER A 344 -4.58 -5.75 19.25
C SER A 344 -3.97 -4.45 19.78
N LEU A 345 -4.31 -3.30 19.21
CA LEU A 345 -3.72 -2.01 19.57
C LEU A 345 -4.36 -1.32 20.78
N ARG A 346 -5.48 -1.84 21.28
CA ARG A 346 -6.16 -1.31 22.49
C ARG A 346 -5.29 -1.23 23.76
N LYS A 347 -4.10 -1.85 23.75
CA LYS A 347 -3.24 -1.96 24.95
C LYS A 347 -1.96 -1.10 24.92
N MET A 348 -1.72 -0.27 23.88
CA MET A 348 -0.45 0.46 23.73
C MET A 348 -0.51 1.93 24.14
N THR A 349 -0.78 2.24 25.38
CA THR A 349 -0.76 3.63 25.90
C THR A 349 0.56 4.04 26.58
N LYS A 350 1.52 3.15 26.75
CA LYS A 350 2.80 3.49 27.43
C LYS A 350 3.97 3.47 26.44
N GLY A 351 4.59 4.64 26.17
CA GLY A 351 5.88 4.76 25.50
C GLY A 351 5.87 5.40 24.10
N ARG A 352 4.95 6.33 23.79
CA ARG A 352 5.03 7.10 22.54
C ARG A 352 6.25 8.00 22.54
N ASP A 353 7.10 7.87 21.52
CA ASP A 353 8.21 8.78 21.24
C ASP A 353 7.66 10.20 21.04
N LYS A 354 8.20 11.19 21.77
CA LYS A 354 7.76 12.60 21.74
C LYS A 354 7.70 13.17 20.31
N ARG A 355 8.56 12.73 19.41
CA ARG A 355 8.58 13.15 17.99
C ARG A 355 7.45 12.53 17.13
N SER A 356 6.65 11.64 17.68
CA SER A 356 5.55 10.99 16.97
C SER A 356 4.23 11.75 17.04
N LEU A 357 4.11 12.78 17.88
CA LEU A 357 2.88 13.55 18.05
C LEU A 357 2.49 14.33 16.80
N CYS A 358 3.47 14.83 16.03
CA CYS A 358 3.22 15.56 14.78
C CYS A 358 2.42 14.73 13.74
N TYR A 359 2.47 13.40 13.83
CA TYR A 359 1.74 12.50 12.93
C TYR A 359 0.46 11.95 13.55
N SER A 360 0.17 12.29 14.81
CA SER A 360 -0.99 11.72 15.51
C SER A 360 -2.28 12.39 15.06
N SER A 361 -3.29 11.58 14.77
CA SER A 361 -4.61 12.11 14.39
C SER A 361 -5.29 12.84 15.55
N PRO A 362 -6.23 13.79 15.28
CA PRO A 362 -6.98 14.48 16.32
C PRO A 362 -7.62 13.54 17.33
N GLN A 363 -8.17 12.40 16.88
CA GLN A 363 -8.80 11.38 17.72
C GLN A 363 -7.81 10.76 18.72
N MET A 364 -6.56 10.54 18.25
CA MET A 364 -5.51 9.98 19.08
C MET A 364 -4.91 11.00 20.06
N LEU A 365 -4.95 12.28 19.74
CA LEU A 365 -4.49 13.36 20.61
C LEU A 365 -5.51 13.71 21.67
N SER A 366 -6.80 13.77 21.31
CA SER A 366 -7.88 14.16 22.21
C SER A 366 -8.31 13.05 23.18
N ASN A 367 -8.10 11.78 22.83
CA ASN A 367 -8.51 10.65 23.67
C ASN A 367 -7.42 9.58 23.71
N LEU A 368 -6.76 9.44 24.86
CA LEU A 368 -5.71 8.44 25.10
C LEU A 368 -6.20 6.98 24.96
N ASN A 369 -7.51 6.75 25.11
CA ASN A 369 -8.13 5.44 24.99
C ASN A 369 -8.71 5.18 23.59
N HIS A 370 -8.53 6.11 22.64
CA HIS A 370 -9.01 5.90 21.28
C HIS A 370 -8.31 4.70 20.64
N THR A 371 -9.07 3.86 19.98
CA THR A 371 -8.55 2.70 19.26
C THR A 371 -7.84 3.19 17.99
N TYR A 372 -6.59 2.80 17.82
CA TYR A 372 -5.84 3.10 16.61
C TYR A 372 -6.43 2.35 15.40
N SER A 373 -6.75 3.08 14.35
CA SER A 373 -7.47 2.57 13.18
C SER A 373 -6.75 2.95 11.88
N LYS A 374 -7.23 2.41 10.75
CA LYS A 374 -6.75 2.79 9.41
C LYS A 374 -6.92 4.29 9.16
N GLU A 375 -8.01 4.89 9.61
CA GLU A 375 -8.27 6.32 9.47
C GLU A 375 -7.25 7.16 10.25
N CYS A 376 -6.77 6.66 11.40
CA CYS A 376 -5.66 7.30 12.11
C CYS A 376 -4.36 7.23 11.30
N GLU A 377 -4.10 6.12 10.61
CA GLU A 377 -2.93 6.00 9.73
C GLU A 377 -3.03 6.86 8.49
N ILE A 378 -4.22 7.00 7.90
CA ILE A 378 -4.43 7.91 6.76
C ILE A 378 -4.15 9.36 7.15
N TYR A 379 -4.50 9.78 8.36
CA TYR A 379 -4.11 11.11 8.86
C TYR A 379 -2.59 11.25 8.94
N SER A 380 -1.91 10.29 9.59
CA SER A 380 -0.44 10.27 9.68
C SER A 380 0.21 10.26 8.28
N PHE A 381 -0.38 9.53 7.36
CA PHE A 381 0.06 9.48 5.97
C PHE A 381 -0.15 10.81 5.25
N GLY A 382 -1.25 11.50 5.49
CA GLY A 382 -1.48 12.87 5.00
C GLY A 382 -0.39 13.86 5.43
N ILE A 383 0.14 13.71 6.64
CA ILE A 383 1.31 14.50 7.10
C ILE A 383 2.57 14.11 6.31
N VAL A 384 2.78 12.81 6.03
CA VAL A 384 3.92 12.38 5.18
C VAL A 384 3.81 12.95 3.76
N LEU A 385 2.62 12.94 3.17
CA LEU A 385 2.40 13.55 1.84
C LEU A 385 2.68 15.06 1.87
N TRP A 386 2.27 15.75 2.92
CA TRP A 386 2.60 17.16 3.13
C TRP A 386 4.12 17.37 3.22
N GLU A 387 4.86 16.54 3.97
CA GLU A 387 6.32 16.60 4.00
C GLU A 387 6.95 16.44 2.61
N VAL A 388 6.40 15.55 1.77
CA VAL A 388 6.94 15.34 0.40
C VAL A 388 6.80 16.60 -0.45
N VAL A 389 5.66 17.29 -0.38
CA VAL A 389 5.41 18.46 -1.21
C VAL A 389 6.11 19.71 -0.70
N THR A 390 6.18 19.93 0.61
CA THR A 390 6.82 21.11 1.24
C THR A 390 8.31 20.91 1.47
N ARG A 391 8.74 19.66 1.75
CA ARG A 391 10.06 19.28 2.28
C ARG A 391 10.31 19.78 3.71
N GLU A 392 9.36 20.42 4.32
CA GLU A 392 9.44 20.94 5.68
C GLU A 392 9.19 19.85 6.72
N ARG A 393 9.46 20.15 7.98
CA ARG A 393 9.15 19.28 9.12
C ARG A 393 7.81 19.67 9.70
N PRO A 394 6.91 18.69 9.94
CA PRO A 394 5.59 19.02 10.46
C PRO A 394 5.69 19.63 11.87
N PHE A 395 4.96 20.72 12.08
CA PHE A 395 4.88 21.47 13.34
C PHE A 395 6.26 21.85 13.88
N GLU A 396 7.19 22.27 13.02
CA GLU A 396 8.54 22.64 13.41
C GLU A 396 8.52 23.78 14.43
N GLY A 397 9.26 23.63 15.52
CA GLY A 397 9.31 24.60 16.61
C GLY A 397 8.13 24.55 17.60
N CYS A 398 7.07 23.79 17.35
CA CYS A 398 5.94 23.67 18.27
C CYS A 398 6.21 22.68 19.42
N SER A 399 5.75 23.01 20.60
CA SER A 399 5.68 22.10 21.74
C SER A 399 4.58 21.04 21.53
N ASN A 400 4.59 19.99 22.34
CA ASN A 400 3.55 18.96 22.29
C ASN A 400 2.16 19.52 22.60
N GLU A 401 2.09 20.48 23.51
CA GLU A 401 0.88 21.17 23.93
C GLU A 401 0.33 22.02 22.78
N GLU A 402 1.21 22.78 22.10
CA GLU A 402 0.85 23.60 20.94
C GLU A 402 0.36 22.75 19.77
N ILE A 403 1.01 21.58 19.50
CA ILE A 403 0.55 20.65 18.48
C ILE A 403 -0.86 20.17 18.81
N SER A 404 -1.09 19.76 20.08
CA SER A 404 -2.40 19.28 20.50
C SER A 404 -3.47 20.38 20.38
N GLN A 405 -3.14 21.61 20.79
CA GLN A 405 -4.02 22.78 20.68
C GLN A 405 -4.40 23.04 19.21
N LYS A 406 -3.40 23.15 18.32
CA LYS A 406 -3.60 23.40 16.89
C LYS A 406 -4.45 22.32 16.23
N VAL A 407 -4.10 21.04 16.45
CA VAL A 407 -4.76 19.92 15.78
C VAL A 407 -6.15 19.64 16.32
N CYS A 408 -6.34 19.65 17.65
CA CYS A 408 -7.61 19.26 18.26
C CYS A 408 -8.61 20.41 18.38
N ASN A 409 -8.16 21.62 18.79
CA ASN A 409 -9.05 22.72 19.09
C ASN A 409 -9.21 23.67 17.90
N GLU A 410 -8.12 24.00 17.22
CA GLU A 410 -8.13 24.92 16.09
C GLU A 410 -8.41 24.22 14.77
N LYS A 411 -8.34 22.88 14.72
CA LYS A 411 -8.46 22.05 13.50
C LYS A 411 -7.49 22.52 12.39
N TYR A 412 -6.34 23.04 12.83
CA TYR A 412 -5.35 23.63 11.94
C TYR A 412 -4.71 22.57 11.06
N GLN A 413 -4.53 22.94 9.80
CA GLN A 413 -3.73 22.19 8.83
C GLN A 413 -2.62 23.11 8.33
N GLU A 414 -1.37 22.65 8.34
CA GLU A 414 -0.25 23.39 7.81
C GLU A 414 -0.46 23.67 6.30
N PRO A 415 -0.13 24.90 5.83
CA PRO A 415 -0.37 25.31 4.45
C PRO A 415 0.42 24.46 3.46
N LEU A 416 -0.08 24.38 2.25
CA LEU A 416 0.62 23.82 1.10
C LEU A 416 1.33 24.95 0.35
N PRO A 417 2.40 24.66 -0.43
CA PRO A 417 3.02 25.64 -1.31
C PRO A 417 2.04 26.18 -2.35
N ASP A 418 2.17 27.44 -2.72
CA ASP A 418 1.27 28.09 -3.71
C ASP A 418 1.34 27.43 -5.10
N ASP A 419 2.49 26.85 -5.45
CA ASP A 419 2.74 26.10 -6.69
C ASP A 419 2.37 24.62 -6.60
N CYS A 420 1.76 24.17 -5.47
CA CYS A 420 1.32 22.79 -5.34
C CYS A 420 0.16 22.49 -6.31
N PRO A 421 0.27 21.46 -7.16
CA PRO A 421 -0.82 21.05 -8.04
C PRO A 421 -2.11 20.82 -7.25
N GLU A 422 -3.21 21.43 -7.70
CA GLU A 422 -4.48 21.45 -6.98
C GLU A 422 -5.00 20.04 -6.66
N SER A 423 -4.94 19.13 -7.64
CA SER A 423 -5.36 17.73 -7.47
C SER A 423 -4.59 17.00 -6.37
N LEU A 424 -3.27 17.24 -6.27
CA LEU A 424 -2.43 16.67 -5.22
C LEU A 424 -2.73 17.32 -3.86
N GLY A 425 -2.86 18.63 -3.83
CA GLY A 425 -3.18 19.40 -2.62
C GLY A 425 -4.52 18.99 -2.00
N CYS A 426 -5.54 18.79 -2.81
CA CYS A 426 -6.85 18.29 -2.38
C CYS A 426 -6.75 16.93 -1.70
N LEU A 427 -5.95 15.99 -2.24
CA LEU A 427 -5.75 14.67 -1.64
C LEU A 427 -5.04 14.76 -0.29
N ILE A 428 -3.99 15.59 -0.19
CA ILE A 428 -3.25 15.80 1.07
C ILE A 428 -4.20 16.32 2.14
N ASN A 429 -5.01 17.33 1.82
CA ASN A 429 -5.96 17.92 2.76
C ASN A 429 -7.08 16.95 3.14
N ALA A 430 -7.56 16.13 2.21
CA ALA A 430 -8.54 15.08 2.49
C ALA A 430 -8.00 14.06 3.51
N CYS A 431 -6.74 13.65 3.40
CA CYS A 431 -6.11 12.76 4.39
C CYS A 431 -6.04 13.40 5.79
N ARG A 432 -5.77 14.70 5.87
CA ARG A 432 -5.59 15.47 7.11
C ARG A 432 -6.92 16.00 7.69
N THR A 433 -8.07 15.67 7.11
CA THR A 433 -9.39 16.10 7.59
C THR A 433 -9.59 15.70 9.05
N TYR A 434 -10.17 16.63 9.86
CA TYR A 434 -10.40 16.44 11.28
C TYR A 434 -11.31 15.24 11.55
N ASP A 435 -12.43 15.16 10.82
CA ASP A 435 -13.35 14.04 10.90
C ASP A 435 -12.74 12.79 10.23
N SER A 436 -12.53 11.74 11.02
CA SER A 436 -11.91 10.49 10.55
C SER A 436 -12.72 9.79 9.47
N PHE A 437 -14.07 9.93 9.49
CA PHE A 437 -14.95 9.30 8.52
C PHE A 437 -14.90 9.96 7.13
N GLN A 438 -14.39 11.18 7.03
CA GLN A 438 -14.22 11.88 5.76
C GLN A 438 -12.87 11.59 5.08
N ARG A 439 -11.95 10.88 5.75
CA ARG A 439 -10.66 10.54 5.17
C ARG A 439 -10.81 9.44 4.14
N PRO A 440 -10.13 9.55 2.99
CA PRO A 440 -10.17 8.51 1.97
C PRO A 440 -9.49 7.23 2.48
N SER A 441 -9.89 6.08 1.95
CA SER A 441 -9.13 4.84 2.17
C SER A 441 -7.80 4.87 1.41
N ALA A 442 -6.84 4.01 1.79
CA ALA A 442 -5.56 3.89 1.08
C ALA A 442 -5.75 3.50 -0.40
N GLY A 443 -6.78 2.70 -0.72
CA GLY A 443 -7.10 2.32 -2.09
C GLY A 443 -7.54 3.52 -2.94
N VAL A 444 -8.46 4.34 -2.41
CA VAL A 444 -8.89 5.58 -3.07
C VAL A 444 -7.70 6.54 -3.29
N LEU A 445 -6.78 6.61 -2.33
CA LEU A 445 -5.58 7.43 -2.48
C LEU A 445 -4.68 6.94 -3.61
N VAL A 446 -4.45 5.63 -3.72
CA VAL A 446 -3.65 5.04 -4.80
C VAL A 446 -4.24 5.40 -6.16
N ASP A 447 -5.56 5.24 -6.34
CA ASP A 447 -6.20 5.52 -7.63
C ASP A 447 -6.15 7.00 -7.99
N LYS A 448 -6.44 7.87 -7.03
CA LYS A 448 -6.38 9.32 -7.26
C LYS A 448 -4.95 9.80 -7.54
N LEU A 449 -3.95 9.32 -6.77
CA LEU A 449 -2.54 9.66 -7.01
C LEU A 449 -2.04 9.12 -8.35
N ARG A 450 -2.54 7.97 -8.81
CA ARG A 450 -2.23 7.43 -10.14
C ARG A 450 -2.70 8.37 -11.24
N SER A 451 -3.92 8.90 -11.13
CA SER A 451 -4.45 9.91 -12.06
C SER A 451 -3.64 11.21 -12.03
N VAL A 452 -3.26 11.68 -10.82
CA VAL A 452 -2.40 12.86 -10.67
C VAL A 452 -1.04 12.68 -11.36
N VAL A 453 -0.41 11.51 -11.16
CA VAL A 453 0.89 11.22 -11.82
C VAL A 453 0.72 11.17 -13.33
N ALA A 454 -0.33 10.52 -13.85
CA ALA A 454 -0.57 10.44 -15.28
C ALA A 454 -0.74 11.86 -15.91
N GLN A 455 -1.50 12.73 -15.29
CA GLN A 455 -1.66 14.12 -15.76
C GLN A 455 -0.32 14.88 -15.81
N MET A 456 0.54 14.72 -14.80
CA MET A 456 1.85 15.40 -14.75
C MET A 456 2.91 14.80 -15.67
N GLU A 457 2.67 13.63 -16.24
CA GLU A 457 3.55 12.98 -17.21
C GLU A 457 3.18 13.36 -18.65
N GLU A 458 1.95 13.84 -18.85
CA GLU A 458 1.46 14.33 -20.15
C GLU A 458 1.79 15.82 -20.38
N GLU A 459 2.01 16.60 -19.30
CA GLU A 459 2.49 18.00 -19.35
C GLU A 459 4.00 18.08 -19.54
#